data_1d593d697dcec2cd478ada349ba90420
#
_entry.id   1d593d697dcec2cd478ada349ba90420
#
_cell.length_a   1.000
_cell.length_b   1.000
_cell.length_c   1.000
_cell.angle_alpha   90.00
_cell.angle_beta   90.00
_cell.angle_gamma   90.00
#
_symmetry.space_group_name_H-M   'P 1'
#
loop_
_entity.id
_entity.type
_entity.pdbx_description
1 polymer ?
#
loop_
_entity_poly.entity_id
_entity_poly.type
_entity_poly.pdbx_seq_one_letter_code
_entity_poly.pdbx_strand_id
1 'polypeptide(L)'
;MLQSFIILIVVLCFVALFILLTFLNVEWIYNSKIYGVSNLVFDLHNKRVSKMTFDPFNFGSFENGNEKDKFSKGYWIAYEAFFARANFNDEIKTKIKDILNNWNENQKTTQQIFIDNRQTNEKPLKVLNWFSFNKKNSIRIIFRQAEDNKIIANFKWSKDLVSQQTDYRDEILEWNQILNIRGTFKSFIGLEIKAGKRDNLKYLIKKLNSIYHRKKTYILLKNDLVFIMVNDQDLKLVKKHIHGILHAIKSENNGWFLRNFYSHLAVVEMKNVKFVDDLENLELRMRYALTESRADKETYWFEIDTIDFTEYEIFKSNVVNIMRELSSFDYDLKRIREYGTNKVLSNTYAKYKIKNVEKSEVENITKSIYYKNLINDFFVSYVEEHYKETRRIFIDIRDETFLSIGHNLKNTQVAYIINISDIDMIDPIEKFLKSNNFNVRLGVKLHSINERIFDFVMNVKPNFLVIAKEIGINISNEKNYLYLSYLNYLNNLNHTNMIIENVPANLEENIVKKTGLTYWLEN
;
A
#
# COMPACT_ATOMS: atom_id res chain seq x y z
N MET A 1 -14.64 -4.60 63.98
CA MET A 1 -15.80 -4.72 63.06
C MET A 1 -15.99 -3.46 62.21
N LEU A 2 -16.12 -2.25 62.80
CA LEU A 2 -16.36 -1.03 62.02
C LEU A 2 -15.25 -0.72 60.98
N GLN A 3 -13.97 -0.84 61.38
CA GLN A 3 -12.84 -0.62 60.47
C GLN A 3 -12.81 -1.62 59.28
N SER A 4 -13.09 -2.90 59.53
CA SER A 4 -13.13 -3.92 58.47
C SER A 4 -14.28 -3.67 57.50
N PHE A 5 -15.40 -3.15 58.01
CA PHE A 5 -16.55 -2.79 57.18
C PHE A 5 -16.27 -1.56 56.30
N ILE A 6 -15.58 -0.56 56.86
CA ILE A 6 -15.16 0.63 56.06
C ILE A 6 -14.15 0.23 54.98
N ILE A 7 -13.17 -0.62 55.28
CA ILE A 7 -12.21 -1.12 54.28
C ILE A 7 -12.93 -1.89 53.15
N LEU A 8 -13.90 -2.72 53.52
CA LEU A 8 -14.69 -3.46 52.52
C LEU A 8 -15.47 -2.54 51.57
N ILE A 9 -16.11 -1.50 52.11
CA ILE A 9 -16.83 -0.50 51.28
C ILE A 9 -15.86 0.24 50.36
N VAL A 10 -14.69 0.67 50.84
CA VAL A 10 -13.69 1.35 50.05
C VAL A 10 -13.21 0.45 48.88
N VAL A 11 -12.91 -0.83 49.20
CA VAL A 11 -12.49 -1.80 48.16
C VAL A 11 -13.61 -2.00 47.12
N LEU A 12 -14.87 -2.15 47.52
CA LEU A 12 -15.99 -2.28 46.60
C LEU A 12 -16.18 -1.04 45.72
N CYS A 13 -16.02 0.16 46.29
CA CYS A 13 -16.05 1.41 45.52
C CYS A 13 -14.92 1.48 44.47
N PHE A 14 -13.70 1.07 44.86
CA PHE A 14 -12.57 1.01 43.90
C PHE A 14 -12.79 -0.01 42.79
N VAL A 15 -13.30 -1.19 43.12
CA VAL A 15 -13.63 -2.22 42.11
C VAL A 15 -14.73 -1.72 41.18
N ALA A 16 -15.79 -1.11 41.71
CA ALA A 16 -16.85 -0.53 40.90
C ALA A 16 -16.35 0.60 39.97
N LEU A 17 -15.48 1.48 40.52
CA LEU A 17 -14.86 2.55 39.72
C LEU A 17 -13.95 1.98 38.63
N PHE A 18 -13.15 0.96 38.95
CA PHE A 18 -12.29 0.30 37.98
C PHE A 18 -13.09 -0.37 36.85
N ILE A 19 -14.18 -1.07 37.18
CA ILE A 19 -15.09 -1.66 36.21
C ILE A 19 -15.71 -0.57 35.33
N LEU A 20 -16.18 0.53 35.92
CA LEU A 20 -16.74 1.66 35.20
C LEU A 20 -15.72 2.30 34.24
N LEU A 21 -14.49 2.55 34.70
CA LEU A 21 -13.41 3.12 33.88
C LEU A 21 -12.99 2.17 32.75
N THR A 22 -12.94 0.86 33.05
CA THR A 22 -12.63 -0.14 32.01
C THR A 22 -13.75 -0.18 30.97
N PHE A 23 -15.00 -0.14 31.39
CA PHE A 23 -16.15 -0.10 30.51
C PHE A 23 -16.18 1.15 29.65
N LEU A 24 -15.93 2.33 30.23
CA LEU A 24 -15.81 3.60 29.50
C LEU A 24 -14.64 3.61 28.52
N ASN A 25 -13.49 3.01 28.88
CA ASN A 25 -12.36 2.87 27.98
C ASN A 25 -12.66 1.90 26.81
N VAL A 26 -13.27 0.77 27.11
CA VAL A 26 -13.70 -0.19 26.06
C VAL A 26 -14.74 0.46 25.14
N GLU A 27 -15.70 1.16 25.71
CA GLU A 27 -16.70 1.91 24.96
C GLU A 27 -16.06 3.04 24.14
N TRP A 28 -15.10 3.79 24.70
CA TRP A 28 -14.36 4.83 24.00
C TRP A 28 -13.53 4.27 22.84
N ILE A 29 -12.82 3.15 23.05
CA ILE A 29 -12.02 2.47 22.01
C ILE A 29 -12.96 1.92 20.92
N TYR A 30 -14.05 1.28 21.31
CA TYR A 30 -15.04 0.73 20.40
C TYR A 30 -15.71 1.86 19.58
N ASN A 31 -16.09 2.94 20.26
CA ASN A 31 -16.71 4.12 19.66
C ASN A 31 -15.75 5.00 18.85
N SER A 32 -14.45 4.89 19.04
CA SER A 32 -13.46 5.71 18.33
C SER A 32 -13.05 5.14 16.97
N LYS A 33 -13.31 3.84 16.69
CA LYS A 33 -12.78 3.18 15.47
C LYS A 33 -13.88 2.84 14.46
N ILE A 34 -14.44 1.67 14.54
CA ILE A 34 -15.49 1.20 13.63
C ILE A 34 -16.66 0.71 14.47
N TYR A 35 -17.78 1.40 14.37
CA TYR A 35 -18.95 1.10 15.20
C TYR A 35 -19.71 -0.16 14.81
N GLY A 36 -19.56 -0.60 13.61
CA GLY A 36 -20.20 -1.82 13.18
C GLY A 36 -20.12 -2.02 11.67
N VAL A 37 -20.25 -3.28 11.28
CA VAL A 37 -20.40 -3.69 9.89
C VAL A 37 -21.62 -4.58 9.81
N SER A 38 -22.56 -4.21 8.97
CA SER A 38 -23.69 -5.05 8.64
C SER A 38 -23.70 -5.37 7.15
N ASN A 39 -23.99 -6.61 6.83
CA ASN A 39 -24.06 -7.08 5.45
C ASN A 39 -25.48 -7.50 5.11
N LEU A 40 -26.03 -6.89 4.07
CA LEU A 40 -27.27 -7.31 3.45
C LEU A 40 -26.96 -7.94 2.08
N VAL A 41 -27.67 -8.99 1.73
CA VAL A 41 -27.69 -9.55 0.37
C VAL A 41 -29.02 -9.20 -0.28
N PHE A 42 -28.95 -8.60 -1.44
CA PHE A 42 -30.07 -8.29 -2.30
C PHE A 42 -30.09 -9.28 -3.47
N ASP A 43 -31.16 -10.02 -3.62
CA ASP A 43 -31.44 -10.88 -4.78
C ASP A 43 -32.24 -10.05 -5.78
N LEU A 44 -31.61 -9.70 -6.90
CA LEU A 44 -32.21 -8.84 -7.93
C LEU A 44 -33.32 -9.55 -8.69
N HIS A 45 -33.21 -10.87 -8.90
CA HIS A 45 -34.17 -11.65 -9.64
C HIS A 45 -35.47 -11.84 -8.85
N ASN A 46 -35.33 -12.29 -7.61
CA ASN A 46 -36.48 -12.57 -6.74
C ASN A 46 -36.99 -11.36 -5.96
N LYS A 47 -36.31 -10.19 -6.10
CA LYS A 47 -36.60 -8.96 -5.36
C LYS A 47 -36.72 -9.16 -3.86
N ARG A 48 -35.79 -9.91 -3.28
CA ARG A 48 -35.71 -10.22 -1.86
C ARG A 48 -34.40 -9.77 -1.25
N VAL A 49 -34.41 -9.48 0.05
CA VAL A 49 -33.23 -9.11 0.81
C VAL A 49 -33.09 -9.97 2.05
N SER A 50 -31.87 -10.32 2.39
CA SER A 50 -31.53 -11.07 3.60
C SER A 50 -30.37 -10.41 4.35
N LYS A 51 -30.36 -10.55 5.66
CA LYS A 51 -29.27 -10.11 6.53
C LYS A 51 -28.28 -11.25 6.72
N MET A 52 -26.99 -11.00 6.44
CA MET A 52 -25.94 -12.01 6.53
C MET A 52 -25.23 -12.05 7.89
N THR A 53 -25.21 -10.95 8.62
CA THR A 53 -24.43 -10.82 9.86
C THR A 53 -25.32 -10.65 11.07
N PHE A 54 -24.88 -11.21 12.20
CA PHE A 54 -25.42 -10.85 13.51
C PHE A 54 -24.74 -9.55 13.96
N ASP A 55 -25.46 -8.47 13.94
CA ASP A 55 -24.95 -7.17 14.32
C ASP A 55 -26.05 -6.33 14.98
N PRO A 56 -25.65 -5.25 15.68
CA PRO A 56 -26.59 -4.40 16.41
C PRO A 56 -27.43 -3.47 15.50
N PHE A 57 -27.27 -3.56 14.17
CA PHE A 57 -28.08 -2.75 13.27
C PHE A 57 -29.53 -3.17 13.29
N ASN A 58 -30.36 -2.28 13.75
CA ASN A 58 -31.80 -2.41 13.63
C ASN A 58 -32.26 -1.73 12.35
N PHE A 59 -32.49 -2.51 11.30
CA PHE A 59 -33.06 -2.01 10.05
C PHE A 59 -34.56 -1.72 10.14
N GLY A 60 -35.20 -1.94 11.27
CA GLY A 60 -36.64 -1.79 11.51
C GLY A 60 -37.24 -3.04 12.15
N SER A 61 -38.37 -2.88 12.79
CA SER A 61 -39.17 -3.99 13.29
C SER A 61 -40.10 -4.44 12.17
N PHE A 62 -39.94 -5.71 11.77
CA PHE A 62 -40.82 -6.35 10.79
C PHE A 62 -41.89 -7.13 11.60
N GLU A 63 -43.00 -6.48 11.88
CA GLU A 63 -44.14 -7.11 12.57
C GLU A 63 -45.10 -7.71 11.51
N ASN A 64 -45.17 -9.02 11.45
CA ASN A 64 -46.24 -9.72 10.77
C ASN A 64 -47.18 -10.30 11.82
N GLY A 65 -48.34 -9.61 11.98
CA GLY A 65 -49.42 -10.19 12.75
C GLY A 65 -49.14 -10.41 14.19
N ASN A 66 -49.11 -11.30 14.96
CA ASN A 66 -48.93 -11.46 16.40
C ASN A 66 -47.51 -11.81 16.85
N GLU A 67 -46.55 -11.97 15.95
CA GLU A 67 -45.16 -12.26 16.29
C GLU A 67 -44.24 -11.10 15.83
N LYS A 68 -43.39 -10.64 16.75
CA LYS A 68 -42.34 -9.67 16.46
C LYS A 68 -41.19 -10.36 15.72
N ASP A 69 -41.36 -10.61 14.43
CA ASP A 69 -40.30 -11.14 13.59
C ASP A 69 -39.20 -10.10 13.44
N LYS A 70 -38.11 -10.30 14.18
CA LYS A 70 -36.91 -9.55 14.00
C LYS A 70 -36.27 -9.97 12.66
N PHE A 71 -35.92 -9.00 11.80
CA PHE A 71 -35.15 -9.28 10.61
C PHE A 71 -33.84 -9.98 11.01
N SER A 72 -33.86 -11.29 11.02
CA SER A 72 -32.79 -12.14 11.53
C SER A 72 -31.88 -12.62 10.39
N LYS A 73 -30.69 -13.09 10.77
CA LYS A 73 -29.71 -13.63 9.82
C LYS A 73 -30.34 -14.80 9.02
N GLY A 74 -30.16 -14.72 7.68
CA GLY A 74 -30.58 -15.76 6.75
C GLY A 74 -32.07 -15.75 6.38
N TYR A 75 -32.86 -14.85 6.98
CA TYR A 75 -34.27 -14.73 6.63
C TYR A 75 -34.45 -13.81 5.42
N TRP A 76 -35.21 -14.24 4.42
CA TRP A 76 -35.44 -13.49 3.18
C TRP A 76 -36.78 -12.78 3.22
N ILE A 77 -36.78 -11.45 3.00
CA ILE A 77 -37.99 -10.63 2.92
C ILE A 77 -38.08 -9.92 1.57
N ALA A 78 -39.29 -9.59 1.14
CA ALA A 78 -39.48 -8.83 -0.10
C ALA A 78 -38.92 -7.41 -0.01
N TYR A 79 -38.39 -6.85 -1.12
CA TYR A 79 -37.88 -5.47 -1.18
C TYR A 79 -38.88 -4.47 -0.67
N GLU A 80 -40.14 -4.58 -1.10
CA GLU A 80 -41.20 -3.65 -0.70
C GLU A 80 -41.39 -3.64 0.82
N ALA A 81 -41.45 -4.81 1.44
CA ALA A 81 -41.58 -4.94 2.89
C ALA A 81 -40.33 -4.38 3.60
N PHE A 82 -39.13 -4.62 3.05
CA PHE A 82 -37.90 -4.06 3.59
C PHE A 82 -37.88 -2.51 3.52
N PHE A 83 -38.14 -1.94 2.33
CA PHE A 83 -38.07 -0.49 2.15
C PHE A 83 -39.21 0.27 2.85
N ALA A 84 -40.39 -0.38 3.00
CA ALA A 84 -41.49 0.22 3.76
C ALA A 84 -41.19 0.33 5.26
N ARG A 85 -40.50 -0.66 5.82
CA ARG A 85 -40.26 -0.79 7.27
C ARG A 85 -38.85 -0.46 7.73
N ALA A 86 -37.88 -0.36 6.79
CA ALA A 86 -36.51 -0.01 7.11
C ALA A 86 -36.43 1.42 7.64
N ASN A 87 -35.69 1.59 8.72
CA ASN A 87 -35.46 2.88 9.39
C ASN A 87 -34.48 3.79 8.64
N PHE A 88 -34.54 3.81 7.31
CA PHE A 88 -33.82 4.75 6.47
C PHE A 88 -34.70 5.98 6.21
N ASN A 89 -34.08 7.15 6.01
CA ASN A 89 -34.80 8.27 5.44
C ASN A 89 -35.10 8.00 3.95
N ASP A 90 -36.07 8.73 3.38
CA ASP A 90 -36.55 8.46 2.03
C ASP A 90 -35.48 8.74 0.96
N GLU A 91 -34.58 9.68 1.18
CA GLU A 91 -33.47 9.95 0.27
C GLU A 91 -32.53 8.73 0.15
N ILE A 92 -32.23 8.07 1.26
CA ILE A 92 -31.37 6.88 1.27
C ILE A 92 -32.10 5.70 0.63
N LYS A 93 -33.39 5.53 0.93
CA LYS A 93 -34.21 4.48 0.30
C LYS A 93 -34.21 4.63 -1.22
N THR A 94 -34.37 5.85 -1.71
CA THR A 94 -34.36 6.16 -3.14
C THR A 94 -32.99 5.83 -3.74
N LYS A 95 -31.89 6.31 -3.15
CA LYS A 95 -30.53 6.01 -3.64
C LYS A 95 -30.21 4.52 -3.67
N ILE A 96 -30.64 3.75 -2.66
CA ILE A 96 -30.45 2.27 -2.65
C ILE A 96 -31.28 1.65 -3.77
N LYS A 97 -32.56 2.04 -3.92
CA LYS A 97 -33.43 1.53 -4.99
C LYS A 97 -32.86 1.83 -6.38
N ASP A 98 -32.37 3.04 -6.60
CA ASP A 98 -31.77 3.46 -7.88
C ASP A 98 -30.55 2.62 -8.22
N ILE A 99 -29.68 2.33 -7.24
CA ILE A 99 -28.52 1.45 -7.43
C ILE A 99 -28.97 0.02 -7.78
N LEU A 100 -29.96 -0.53 -7.08
CA LEU A 100 -30.44 -1.87 -7.32
C LEU A 100 -31.16 -2.01 -8.67
N ASN A 101 -31.93 -1.00 -9.07
CA ASN A 101 -32.67 -1.00 -10.34
C ASN A 101 -31.78 -0.80 -11.56
N ASN A 102 -30.70 0.00 -11.40
CA ASN A 102 -29.75 0.32 -12.47
C ASN A 102 -28.49 -0.56 -12.41
N TRP A 103 -28.51 -1.65 -11.63
CA TRP A 103 -27.35 -2.51 -11.53
C TRP A 103 -27.11 -3.26 -12.84
N ASN A 104 -25.96 -3.02 -13.43
CA ASN A 104 -25.53 -3.73 -14.62
C ASN A 104 -24.52 -4.81 -14.23
N GLU A 105 -24.87 -6.07 -14.41
CA GLU A 105 -24.04 -7.24 -14.06
C GLU A 105 -22.67 -7.25 -14.74
N ASN A 106 -22.56 -6.60 -15.90
CA ASN A 106 -21.30 -6.45 -16.63
C ASN A 106 -20.38 -5.34 -16.05
N GLN A 107 -20.88 -4.49 -15.19
CA GLN A 107 -20.09 -3.50 -14.49
C GLN A 107 -19.47 -4.10 -13.23
N LYS A 108 -18.22 -4.57 -13.33
CA LYS A 108 -17.40 -4.98 -12.17
C LYS A 108 -17.09 -3.84 -11.18
N THR A 109 -17.78 -2.71 -11.26
CA THR A 109 -17.53 -1.52 -10.47
C THR A 109 -18.30 -1.54 -9.16
N THR A 110 -17.57 -1.40 -8.06
CA THR A 110 -18.16 -1.20 -6.73
C THR A 110 -18.89 0.13 -6.69
N GLN A 111 -20.21 0.14 -6.40
CA GLN A 111 -20.96 1.36 -6.15
C GLN A 111 -20.98 1.68 -4.65
N GLN A 112 -21.02 2.96 -4.29
CA GLN A 112 -21.02 3.36 -2.90
C GLN A 112 -21.89 4.58 -2.65
N ILE A 113 -22.62 4.53 -1.53
CA ILE A 113 -23.38 5.66 -0.97
C ILE A 113 -22.64 6.10 0.29
N PHE A 114 -22.50 7.41 0.43
CA PHE A 114 -21.97 8.03 1.62
C PHE A 114 -23.01 8.97 2.24
N ILE A 115 -23.21 8.86 3.55
CA ILE A 115 -24.20 9.59 4.31
C ILE A 115 -23.52 10.28 5.47
N ASP A 116 -23.58 11.60 5.49
CA ASP A 116 -23.08 12.43 6.59
C ASP A 116 -24.22 12.92 7.47
N ASN A 117 -24.36 12.34 8.65
CA ASN A 117 -25.36 12.73 9.62
C ASN A 117 -25.22 14.14 10.18
N ARG A 118 -24.09 14.82 9.93
CA ARG A 118 -23.89 16.21 10.38
C ARG A 118 -24.62 17.21 9.50
N GLN A 119 -24.90 16.82 8.26
CA GLN A 119 -25.54 17.69 7.26
C GLN A 119 -27.07 17.50 7.20
N THR A 120 -27.58 16.41 7.77
CA THR A 120 -29.02 16.12 7.77
C THR A 120 -29.59 16.31 9.17
N ASN A 121 -30.69 17.07 9.28
CA ASN A 121 -31.43 17.23 10.54
C ASN A 121 -32.15 15.92 10.95
N GLU A 122 -32.27 14.96 10.06
CA GLU A 122 -32.90 13.67 10.27
C GLU A 122 -31.87 12.58 10.49
N LYS A 123 -32.10 11.71 11.44
CA LYS A 123 -31.26 10.54 11.70
C LYS A 123 -31.48 9.50 10.60
N PRO A 124 -30.48 9.21 9.74
CA PRO A 124 -30.65 8.28 8.63
C PRO A 124 -30.87 6.83 9.07
N LEU A 125 -30.44 6.48 10.28
CA LEU A 125 -30.63 5.16 10.91
C LEU A 125 -30.88 5.29 12.41
N LYS A 126 -31.94 4.68 12.91
CA LYS A 126 -32.08 4.44 14.35
C LYS A 126 -31.21 3.26 14.73
N VAL A 127 -30.08 3.54 15.35
CA VAL A 127 -29.22 2.51 15.91
C VAL A 127 -29.70 2.20 17.31
N LEU A 128 -30.02 0.93 17.55
CA LEU A 128 -30.22 0.40 18.88
C LEU A 128 -28.87 0.24 19.58
N ASN A 129 -28.26 1.35 19.97
CA ASN A 129 -27.16 1.32 20.90
C ASN A 129 -27.59 2.01 22.17
N TRP A 130 -27.80 1.25 23.22
CA TRP A 130 -28.20 1.71 24.55
C TRP A 130 -27.18 2.72 25.13
N PHE A 131 -25.96 2.73 24.59
CA PHE A 131 -24.82 3.51 25.04
C PHE A 131 -24.31 4.57 24.02
N SER A 132 -24.98 4.78 22.88
CA SER A 132 -24.45 5.75 21.93
C SER A 132 -24.76 7.19 22.35
N PHE A 133 -23.88 7.78 23.10
CA PHE A 133 -23.91 9.22 23.43
C PHE A 133 -23.57 10.14 22.24
N ASN A 134 -23.15 9.59 21.10
CA ASN A 134 -22.68 10.37 19.97
C ASN A 134 -23.66 10.39 18.79
N LYS A 135 -24.29 11.55 18.59
CA LYS A 135 -25.29 11.82 17.55
C LYS A 135 -24.72 12.09 16.13
N LYS A 136 -23.41 11.92 15.90
CA LYS A 136 -22.74 12.38 14.68
C LYS A 136 -21.96 11.25 13.98
N ASN A 137 -22.66 10.24 13.51
CA ASN A 137 -22.05 9.12 12.82
C ASN A 137 -22.27 9.21 11.31
N SER A 138 -21.26 8.88 10.55
CA SER A 138 -21.36 8.75 9.09
C SER A 138 -21.50 7.30 8.70
N ILE A 139 -22.27 7.03 7.67
CA ILE A 139 -22.53 5.71 7.15
C ILE A 139 -21.99 5.63 5.74
N ARG A 140 -21.24 4.56 5.46
CA ARG A 140 -20.81 4.20 4.12
C ARG A 140 -21.45 2.88 3.73
N ILE A 141 -22.17 2.86 2.62
CA ILE A 141 -22.78 1.65 2.06
C ILE A 141 -22.01 1.32 0.78
N ILE A 142 -21.44 0.12 0.71
CA ILE A 142 -20.66 -0.36 -0.43
C ILE A 142 -21.41 -1.54 -1.03
N PHE A 143 -21.79 -1.43 -2.30
CA PHE A 143 -22.44 -2.47 -3.07
C PHE A 143 -21.42 -3.21 -3.94
N ARG A 144 -21.47 -4.53 -3.93
CA ARG A 144 -20.61 -5.41 -4.72
C ARG A 144 -21.40 -6.57 -5.28
N GLN A 145 -21.10 -6.97 -6.51
CA GLN A 145 -21.58 -8.24 -7.06
C GLN A 145 -21.04 -9.40 -6.22
N ALA A 146 -21.90 -10.31 -5.80
CA ALA A 146 -21.54 -11.52 -5.06
C ALA A 146 -21.59 -12.76 -5.95
N GLU A 147 -22.74 -12.95 -6.58
CA GLU A 147 -23.07 -14.04 -7.53
C GLU A 147 -23.97 -13.45 -8.61
N ASP A 148 -24.30 -14.25 -9.62
CA ASP A 148 -25.29 -13.86 -10.63
C ASP A 148 -26.59 -13.45 -9.92
N ASN A 149 -27.07 -12.24 -10.25
CA ASN A 149 -28.27 -11.64 -9.68
C ASN A 149 -28.23 -11.36 -8.15
N LYS A 150 -27.08 -11.47 -7.48
CA LYS A 150 -26.97 -11.13 -6.06
C LYS A 150 -25.95 -10.04 -5.80
N ILE A 151 -26.35 -9.06 -4.99
CA ILE A 151 -25.54 -7.93 -4.56
C ILE A 151 -25.36 -7.97 -3.05
N ILE A 152 -24.13 -7.84 -2.57
CA ILE A 152 -23.85 -7.60 -1.16
C ILE A 152 -23.75 -6.09 -0.93
N ALA A 153 -24.58 -5.57 -0.02
CA ALA A 153 -24.46 -4.22 0.50
C ALA A 153 -23.82 -4.25 1.89
N ASN A 154 -22.65 -3.66 1.97
CA ASN A 154 -21.82 -3.56 3.17
C ASN A 154 -22.07 -2.22 3.84
N PHE A 155 -22.74 -2.21 4.97
CA PHE A 155 -22.98 -1.02 5.79
C PHE A 155 -21.85 -0.88 6.79
N LYS A 156 -21.10 0.20 6.67
CA LYS A 156 -20.04 0.56 7.62
C LYS A 156 -20.35 1.92 8.19
N TRP A 157 -20.27 2.07 9.49
CA TRP A 157 -20.28 3.38 10.08
C TRP A 157 -19.08 3.61 11.00
N SER A 158 -18.62 4.81 11.04
CA SER A 158 -17.59 5.26 11.95
C SER A 158 -17.69 6.76 12.17
N LYS A 159 -17.10 7.21 13.27
CA LYS A 159 -17.01 8.64 13.61
C LYS A 159 -16.25 9.44 12.56
N ASP A 160 -15.34 8.79 11.82
CA ASP A 160 -14.34 9.41 10.95
C ASP A 160 -14.60 9.28 9.45
N LEU A 161 -15.71 8.63 9.03
CA LEU A 161 -16.01 8.48 7.59
C LEU A 161 -16.38 9.78 6.87
N VAL A 162 -16.71 10.81 7.64
CA VAL A 162 -17.24 12.09 7.13
C VAL A 162 -16.22 12.92 6.37
N SER A 163 -14.95 12.79 6.69
CA SER A 163 -13.92 13.65 6.07
C SER A 163 -13.53 13.22 4.65
N GLN A 164 -14.19 12.22 4.05
CA GLN A 164 -13.83 11.74 2.71
C GLN A 164 -14.45 12.51 1.55
N GLN A 165 -15.41 13.42 1.83
CA GLN A 165 -15.99 14.31 0.79
C GLN A 165 -15.56 15.77 0.92
N THR A 166 -14.90 16.16 2.01
CA THR A 166 -14.20 17.44 2.03
C THR A 166 -13.07 17.34 1.03
N ASP A 167 -13.07 18.22 0.07
CA ASP A 167 -12.06 18.31 -0.97
C ASP A 167 -10.69 18.41 -0.30
N TYR A 168 -9.92 17.29 -0.29
CA TYR A 168 -8.59 17.22 0.31
C TYR A 168 -7.59 18.19 -0.35
N ARG A 169 -8.00 18.83 -1.46
CA ARG A 169 -7.21 19.85 -2.12
C ARG A 169 -6.93 21.05 -1.23
N ASP A 170 -7.85 21.39 -0.32
CA ASP A 170 -7.69 22.55 0.57
C ASP A 170 -6.69 22.29 1.72
N GLU A 171 -6.34 21.03 2.00
CA GLU A 171 -5.43 20.65 3.09
C GLU A 171 -4.02 20.25 2.60
N ILE A 172 -3.83 20.05 1.30
CA ILE A 172 -2.54 19.70 0.69
C ILE A 172 -2.05 20.90 -0.09
N LEU A 173 -0.88 21.41 0.29
CA LEU A 173 -0.22 22.46 -0.46
C LEU A 173 0.38 21.92 -1.75
N GLU A 174 0.27 22.69 -2.82
CA GLU A 174 1.05 22.46 -4.02
C GLU A 174 2.52 22.78 -3.75
N TRP A 175 3.42 22.04 -4.43
CA TRP A 175 4.87 22.14 -4.21
C TRP A 175 5.38 23.58 -4.30
N ASN A 176 4.95 24.34 -5.30
CA ASN A 176 5.39 25.72 -5.50
C ASN A 176 4.80 26.71 -4.48
N GLN A 177 3.73 26.37 -3.80
CA GLN A 177 3.12 27.24 -2.78
C GLN A 177 4.00 27.39 -1.53
N ILE A 178 4.99 26.49 -1.33
CA ILE A 178 5.97 26.61 -0.25
C ILE A 178 6.70 27.96 -0.30
N LEU A 179 6.97 28.46 -1.51
CA LEU A 179 7.68 29.73 -1.74
C LEU A 179 6.95 30.94 -1.15
N ASN A 180 5.61 30.86 -1.08
CA ASN A 180 4.76 31.93 -0.58
C ASN A 180 4.55 31.87 0.94
N ILE A 181 5.00 30.81 1.62
CA ILE A 181 4.80 30.65 3.05
C ILE A 181 5.86 31.46 3.81
N ARG A 182 5.39 32.40 4.61
CA ARG A 182 6.29 33.20 5.46
C ARG A 182 6.93 32.37 6.55
N GLY A 183 8.18 32.61 6.83
CA GLY A 183 8.96 31.93 7.85
C GLY A 183 10.43 31.80 7.43
N THR A 184 11.36 32.04 8.36
CA THR A 184 12.81 32.01 8.07
C THR A 184 13.34 30.58 8.07
N PHE A 185 12.87 29.78 9.03
CA PHE A 185 13.31 28.40 9.18
C PHE A 185 12.16 27.45 8.81
N LYS A 186 12.48 26.48 7.96
CA LYS A 186 11.56 25.44 7.54
C LYS A 186 12.20 24.08 7.79
N SER A 187 11.47 23.19 8.41
CA SER A 187 11.87 21.78 8.53
C SER A 187 10.81 20.91 7.89
N PHE A 188 11.25 19.89 7.17
CA PHE A 188 10.42 18.98 6.41
C PHE A 188 10.67 17.57 6.91
N ILE A 189 9.61 16.89 7.35
CA ILE A 189 9.64 15.44 7.53
C ILE A 189 9.23 14.83 6.19
N GLY A 190 10.08 14.00 5.61
CA GLY A 190 9.79 13.25 4.39
C GLY A 190 9.44 11.81 4.70
N LEU A 191 8.37 11.34 4.10
CA LEU A 191 7.92 9.95 4.13
C LEU A 191 7.99 9.42 2.70
N GLU A 192 8.86 8.43 2.45
CA GLU A 192 8.90 7.72 1.17
C GLU A 192 7.81 6.66 1.16
N ILE A 193 6.83 6.81 0.27
CA ILE A 193 5.63 5.99 0.25
C ILE A 193 5.90 4.68 -0.48
N LYS A 194 5.53 3.56 0.13
CA LYS A 194 5.56 2.25 -0.51
C LYS A 194 4.67 2.23 -1.74
N ALA A 195 5.17 1.67 -2.83
CA ALA A 195 4.47 1.64 -4.11
C ALA A 195 3.05 1.08 -4.03
N GLY A 196 2.86 -0.07 -3.42
CA GLY A 196 1.55 -0.71 -3.24
C GLY A 196 0.58 0.05 -2.34
N LYS A 197 0.99 1.20 -1.75
CA LYS A 197 0.14 2.03 -0.88
C LYS A 197 -0.22 3.39 -1.49
N ARG A 198 0.26 3.71 -2.69
CA ARG A 198 0.00 5.01 -3.35
C ARG A 198 -1.49 5.27 -3.58
N ASP A 199 -2.27 4.26 -3.92
CA ASP A 199 -3.73 4.39 -4.09
C ASP A 199 -4.45 4.76 -2.79
N ASN A 200 -3.82 4.55 -1.65
CA ASN A 200 -4.36 4.80 -0.32
C ASN A 200 -3.82 6.07 0.36
N LEU A 201 -3.12 6.96 -0.38
CA LEU A 201 -2.53 8.20 0.16
C LEU A 201 -3.55 9.07 0.92
N LYS A 202 -4.80 9.10 0.48
CA LYS A 202 -5.87 9.81 1.20
C LYS A 202 -6.02 9.37 2.65
N TYR A 203 -5.85 8.08 2.92
CA TYR A 203 -5.89 7.54 4.29
C TYR A 203 -4.69 8.00 5.11
N LEU A 204 -3.49 7.97 4.52
CA LEU A 204 -2.28 8.45 5.18
C LEU A 204 -2.40 9.93 5.53
N ILE A 205 -2.79 10.77 4.57
CA ILE A 205 -2.95 12.22 4.76
C ILE A 205 -3.99 12.52 5.84
N LYS A 206 -5.13 11.84 5.80
CA LYS A 206 -6.15 11.95 6.84
C LYS A 206 -5.60 11.62 8.23
N LYS A 207 -4.82 10.55 8.33
CA LYS A 207 -4.19 10.14 9.59
C LYS A 207 -3.16 11.17 10.05
N LEU A 208 -2.31 11.65 9.15
CA LEU A 208 -1.35 12.69 9.45
C LEU A 208 -2.05 13.98 9.93
N ASN A 209 -3.09 14.45 9.26
CA ASN A 209 -3.87 15.62 9.67
C ASN A 209 -4.53 15.44 11.03
N SER A 210 -5.00 14.24 11.36
CA SER A 210 -5.58 13.96 12.70
C SER A 210 -4.54 14.03 13.83
N ILE A 211 -3.28 13.78 13.50
CA ILE A 211 -2.16 13.85 14.44
C ILE A 211 -1.69 15.30 14.65
N TYR A 212 -1.83 16.20 13.63
CA TYR A 212 -1.15 17.51 13.58
C TYR A 212 -2.03 18.71 13.23
N HIS A 213 -3.12 18.90 13.90
CA HIS A 213 -3.91 20.16 13.80
C HIS A 213 -3.19 21.37 14.42
N ARG A 214 -2.11 21.86 13.82
CA ARG A 214 -1.44 23.10 14.29
C ARG A 214 -1.28 24.10 13.15
N LYS A 215 -1.53 25.39 13.47
CA LYS A 215 -1.56 26.54 12.55
C LYS A 215 -0.31 26.80 11.67
N LYS A 216 0.78 26.00 11.82
CA LYS A 216 2.05 26.19 11.10
C LYS A 216 2.58 24.90 10.50
N THR A 217 1.73 23.89 10.37
CA THR A 217 2.08 22.58 9.80
C THR A 217 1.31 22.37 8.52
N TYR A 218 2.01 21.99 7.46
CA TYR A 218 1.45 21.79 6.12
C TYR A 218 1.85 20.44 5.60
N ILE A 219 0.98 19.81 4.81
CA ILE A 219 1.26 18.55 4.11
C ILE A 219 1.40 18.85 2.62
N LEU A 220 2.43 18.28 2.00
CA LEU A 220 2.71 18.43 0.58
C LEU A 220 2.97 17.05 -0.02
N LEU A 221 2.67 16.92 -1.31
CA LEU A 221 2.94 15.73 -2.09
C LEU A 221 3.91 16.08 -3.23
N LYS A 222 4.94 15.26 -3.39
CA LYS A 222 5.84 15.35 -4.54
C LYS A 222 6.24 13.95 -4.96
N ASN A 223 5.75 13.50 -6.10
CA ASN A 223 5.98 12.15 -6.63
C ASN A 223 5.60 11.05 -5.60
N ASP A 224 6.59 10.31 -5.13
CA ASP A 224 6.48 9.23 -4.15
C ASP A 224 6.69 9.70 -2.69
N LEU A 225 6.83 11.00 -2.47
CA LEU A 225 7.11 11.59 -1.17
C LEU A 225 5.92 12.34 -0.60
N VAL A 226 5.64 12.11 0.67
CA VAL A 226 4.79 12.96 1.48
C VAL A 226 5.67 13.79 2.40
N PHE A 227 5.56 15.11 2.32
CA PHE A 227 6.27 16.03 3.20
C PHE A 227 5.33 16.59 4.25
N ILE A 228 5.81 16.68 5.48
CA ILE A 228 5.18 17.46 6.54
C ILE A 228 6.09 18.62 6.84
N MET A 229 5.66 19.82 6.49
CA MET A 229 6.43 21.03 6.69
C MET A 229 6.02 21.74 7.97
N VAL A 230 7.02 22.14 8.75
CA VAL A 230 6.86 23.06 9.90
C VAL A 230 7.71 24.29 9.63
N ASN A 231 7.14 25.48 9.81
CA ASN A 231 7.88 26.74 9.62
C ASN A 231 7.67 27.69 10.79
N ASP A 232 8.73 28.42 11.13
CA ASP A 232 8.70 29.53 12.10
C ASP A 232 9.84 30.51 11.85
N GLN A 233 9.85 31.60 12.60
CA GLN A 233 10.97 32.54 12.69
C GLN A 233 12.07 32.04 13.64
N ASP A 234 11.74 31.15 14.56
CA ASP A 234 12.67 30.59 15.56
C ASP A 234 12.93 29.11 15.27
N LEU A 235 14.19 28.78 15.01
CA LEU A 235 14.65 27.41 14.73
C LEU A 235 14.38 26.45 15.91
N LYS A 236 14.49 26.93 17.15
CA LYS A 236 14.23 26.09 18.34
C LYS A 236 12.77 25.65 18.40
N LEU A 237 11.85 26.55 18.05
CA LEU A 237 10.41 26.23 17.97
C LEU A 237 10.12 25.24 16.85
N VAL A 238 10.74 25.42 15.68
CA VAL A 238 10.62 24.47 14.55
C VAL A 238 11.12 23.09 14.97
N LYS A 239 12.32 22.98 15.54
CA LYS A 239 12.90 21.70 16.03
C LYS A 239 11.98 21.03 17.07
N LYS A 240 11.48 21.79 18.04
CA LYS A 240 10.55 21.26 19.07
C LYS A 240 9.27 20.70 18.43
N HIS A 241 8.71 21.38 17.44
CA HIS A 241 7.51 20.90 16.74
C HIS A 241 7.80 19.64 15.93
N ILE A 242 8.91 19.60 15.20
CA ILE A 242 9.34 18.41 14.45
C ILE A 242 9.53 17.20 15.38
N HIS A 243 10.21 17.36 16.50
CA HIS A 243 10.35 16.28 17.48
C HIS A 243 9.00 15.77 17.98
N GLY A 244 8.07 16.67 18.28
CA GLY A 244 6.71 16.28 18.70
C GLY A 244 5.96 15.50 17.60
N ILE A 245 6.14 15.87 16.34
CA ILE A 245 5.57 15.19 15.19
C ILE A 245 6.19 13.80 14.99
N LEU A 246 7.52 13.70 15.02
CA LEU A 246 8.22 12.43 14.92
C LEU A 246 7.84 11.47 16.03
N HIS A 247 7.78 11.96 17.27
CA HIS A 247 7.34 11.14 18.40
C HIS A 247 5.93 10.59 18.20
N ALA A 248 5.01 11.41 17.70
CA ALA A 248 3.65 10.95 17.48
C ALA A 248 3.53 10.01 16.24
N ILE A 249 4.33 10.19 15.17
CA ILE A 249 4.41 9.23 14.06
C ILE A 249 4.94 7.87 14.55
N LYS A 250 5.96 7.88 15.41
CA LYS A 250 6.62 6.68 15.91
C LYS A 250 5.92 6.05 17.12
N SER A 251 4.93 6.72 17.73
CA SER A 251 4.21 6.19 18.89
C SER A 251 3.55 4.85 18.60
N GLU A 252 3.45 3.96 19.59
CA GLU A 252 2.86 2.62 19.44
C GLU A 252 1.47 2.64 18.80
N ASN A 253 0.64 3.64 19.15
CA ASN A 253 -0.71 3.76 18.63
C ASN A 253 -0.80 4.15 17.15
N ASN A 254 0.18 4.89 16.63
CA ASN A 254 0.19 5.38 15.25
C ASN A 254 1.23 4.67 14.39
N GLY A 255 2.35 4.27 14.99
CA GLY A 255 3.49 3.71 14.29
C GLY A 255 3.15 2.44 13.51
N TRP A 256 2.34 1.54 14.10
CA TRP A 256 1.89 0.34 13.40
C TRP A 256 1.13 0.66 12.11
N PHE A 257 0.19 1.59 12.16
CA PHE A 257 -0.59 1.99 10.98
C PHE A 257 0.28 2.70 9.95
N LEU A 258 1.09 3.66 10.38
CA LEU A 258 1.88 4.51 9.48
C LEU A 258 3.02 3.74 8.79
N ARG A 259 3.68 2.80 9.47
CA ARG A 259 4.73 1.93 8.90
C ARG A 259 4.24 1.08 7.72
N ASN A 260 2.93 0.84 7.61
CA ASN A 260 2.36 0.17 6.44
C ASN A 260 2.38 1.04 5.18
N PHE A 261 2.54 2.36 5.30
CA PHE A 261 2.47 3.29 4.18
C PHE A 261 3.84 3.77 3.71
N TYR A 262 4.81 3.90 4.58
CA TYR A 262 6.13 4.41 4.21
C TYR A 262 7.24 3.38 4.43
N SER A 263 8.29 3.46 3.61
CA SER A 263 9.50 2.65 3.74
C SER A 263 10.55 3.37 4.60
N HIS A 264 10.75 4.65 4.36
CA HIS A 264 11.78 5.46 4.98
C HIS A 264 11.20 6.78 5.49
N LEU A 265 11.84 7.33 6.53
CA LEU A 265 11.48 8.57 7.19
C LEU A 265 12.74 9.38 7.45
N ALA A 266 12.79 10.63 7.01
CA ALA A 266 13.90 11.53 7.26
C ALA A 266 13.43 12.96 7.53
N VAL A 267 14.33 13.81 8.04
CA VAL A 267 14.09 15.23 8.28
C VAL A 267 15.13 16.06 7.53
N VAL A 268 14.68 17.12 6.88
CA VAL A 268 15.55 18.10 6.23
C VAL A 268 15.22 19.49 6.75
N GLU A 269 16.24 20.21 7.18
CA GLU A 269 16.14 21.62 7.59
C GLU A 269 16.62 22.54 6.49
N MET A 270 15.89 23.63 6.26
CA MET A 270 16.27 24.67 5.29
C MET A 270 16.00 26.06 5.84
N LYS A 271 16.84 27.00 5.44
CA LYS A 271 16.72 28.42 5.76
C LYS A 271 16.31 29.19 4.50
N ASN A 272 15.36 30.10 4.62
CA ASN A 272 14.96 31.04 3.57
C ASN A 272 14.61 30.39 2.21
N VAL A 273 13.74 29.38 2.20
CA VAL A 273 13.23 28.79 0.94
C VAL A 273 12.39 29.83 0.21
N LYS A 274 12.94 30.42 -0.87
CA LYS A 274 12.35 31.54 -1.63
C LYS A 274 12.33 31.32 -3.14
N PHE A 275 13.19 30.46 -3.66
CA PHE A 275 13.40 30.27 -5.09
C PHE A 275 13.09 28.82 -5.51
N VAL A 276 12.87 28.61 -6.80
CA VAL A 276 12.59 27.27 -7.35
C VAL A 276 13.77 26.33 -7.10
N ASP A 277 15.01 26.85 -7.24
CA ASP A 277 16.23 26.08 -6.97
C ASP A 277 16.30 25.57 -5.51
N ASP A 278 15.73 26.31 -4.56
CA ASP A 278 15.62 25.86 -3.18
C ASP A 278 14.71 24.62 -3.06
N LEU A 279 13.65 24.54 -3.88
CA LEU A 279 12.73 23.39 -3.89
C LEU A 279 13.38 22.16 -4.53
N GLU A 280 14.15 22.33 -5.60
CA GLU A 280 14.91 21.23 -6.21
C GLU A 280 15.97 20.70 -5.23
N ASN A 281 16.67 21.61 -4.55
CA ASN A 281 17.63 21.26 -3.53
C ASN A 281 16.98 20.58 -2.31
N LEU A 282 15.79 21.02 -1.91
CA LEU A 282 15.00 20.34 -0.86
C LEU A 282 14.67 18.91 -1.25
N GLU A 283 14.16 18.67 -2.47
CA GLU A 283 13.84 17.33 -2.94
C GLU A 283 15.10 16.45 -2.93
N LEU A 284 16.19 16.94 -3.47
CA LEU A 284 17.46 16.20 -3.53
C LEU A 284 18.03 15.88 -2.15
N ARG A 285 18.04 16.87 -1.22
CA ARG A 285 18.45 16.65 0.18
C ARG A 285 17.54 15.63 0.87
N MET A 286 16.24 15.68 0.63
CA MET A 286 15.32 14.73 1.21
C MET A 286 15.58 13.31 0.69
N ARG A 287 15.82 13.15 -0.61
CA ARG A 287 16.14 11.83 -1.19
C ARG A 287 17.46 11.29 -0.64
N TYR A 288 18.48 12.13 -0.49
CA TYR A 288 19.72 11.74 0.20
C TYR A 288 19.45 11.31 1.65
N ALA A 289 18.75 12.14 2.41
CA ALA A 289 18.44 11.86 3.81
C ALA A 289 17.63 10.55 3.97
N LEU A 290 16.74 10.23 3.04
CA LEU A 290 15.99 8.98 3.02
C LEU A 290 16.87 7.77 2.68
N THR A 291 17.94 7.93 1.86
CA THR A 291 18.88 6.83 1.61
C THR A 291 19.71 6.49 2.84
N GLU A 292 20.05 7.49 3.66
CA GLU A 292 20.78 7.32 4.92
C GLU A 292 19.87 6.83 6.06
N SER A 293 18.56 7.03 5.93
CA SER A 293 17.55 6.54 6.87
C SER A 293 17.30 5.05 6.65
N ARG A 294 17.31 4.25 7.72
CA ARG A 294 16.93 2.82 7.68
C ARG A 294 15.57 2.63 8.33
N ALA A 295 14.71 1.82 7.70
CA ALA A 295 13.30 1.63 8.08
C ALA A 295 13.07 1.30 9.55
N ASP A 296 13.98 0.55 10.19
CA ASP A 296 13.83 0.07 11.57
C ASP A 296 14.75 0.78 12.57
N LYS A 297 15.45 1.83 12.14
CA LYS A 297 16.42 2.55 12.97
C LYS A 297 16.09 4.03 13.05
N GLU A 298 17.05 4.81 13.52
CA GLU A 298 16.86 6.23 13.76
C GLU A 298 16.54 7.02 12.48
N THR A 299 15.68 8.03 12.63
CA THR A 299 15.40 8.99 11.57
C THR A 299 16.65 9.78 11.26
N TYR A 300 17.10 9.77 10.00
CA TYR A 300 18.19 10.62 9.58
C TYR A 300 17.74 12.09 9.58
N TRP A 301 18.59 12.96 10.13
CA TRP A 301 18.29 14.38 10.26
C TRP A 301 19.37 15.20 9.53
N PHE A 302 18.96 15.78 8.42
CA PHE A 302 19.82 16.69 7.66
C PHE A 302 19.64 18.11 8.19
N GLU A 303 20.49 18.52 9.11
CA GLU A 303 20.44 19.85 9.72
C GLU A 303 21.02 20.94 8.81
N ILE A 304 20.69 22.23 9.08
CA ILE A 304 21.19 23.38 8.33
C ILE A 304 22.72 23.47 8.39
N ASP A 305 23.30 23.13 9.54
CA ASP A 305 24.74 23.26 9.83
C ASP A 305 25.46 21.89 9.83
N THR A 306 24.96 20.92 9.07
CA THR A 306 25.51 19.55 9.08
C THR A 306 26.92 19.50 8.52
N ILE A 307 27.80 18.76 9.20
CA ILE A 307 29.19 18.54 8.82
C ILE A 307 29.33 17.57 7.63
N ASP A 308 28.32 16.70 7.39
CA ASP A 308 28.31 15.68 6.33
C ASP A 308 27.98 16.21 4.93
N PHE A 309 28.33 17.45 4.68
CA PHE A 309 28.10 18.11 3.39
C PHE A 309 28.84 17.43 2.23
N THR A 310 30.00 16.81 2.51
CA THR A 310 30.82 16.15 1.49
C THR A 310 30.12 14.96 0.84
N GLU A 311 29.52 14.07 1.63
CA GLU A 311 28.81 12.90 1.10
C GLU A 311 27.55 13.29 0.32
N TYR A 312 26.83 14.30 0.79
CA TYR A 312 25.71 14.87 0.05
C TYR A 312 26.14 15.48 -1.28
N GLU A 313 27.25 16.23 -1.34
CA GLU A 313 27.75 16.81 -2.60
C GLU A 313 28.21 15.73 -3.59
N ILE A 314 28.78 14.62 -3.10
CA ILE A 314 29.09 13.45 -3.92
C ILE A 314 27.79 12.85 -4.47
N PHE A 315 26.79 12.62 -3.62
CA PHE A 315 25.48 12.10 -4.04
C PHE A 315 24.83 13.01 -5.09
N LYS A 316 24.81 14.32 -4.86
CA LYS A 316 24.28 15.32 -5.78
C LYS A 316 25.03 15.33 -7.12
N SER A 317 26.35 15.27 -7.09
CA SER A 317 27.17 15.18 -8.30
C SER A 317 26.85 13.91 -9.10
N ASN A 318 26.74 12.77 -8.42
CA ASN A 318 26.38 11.50 -9.05
C ASN A 318 24.97 11.55 -9.68
N VAL A 319 24.00 12.17 -8.99
CA VAL A 319 22.66 12.36 -9.55
C VAL A 319 22.71 13.19 -10.82
N VAL A 320 23.39 14.33 -10.79
CA VAL A 320 23.51 15.22 -11.97
C VAL A 320 24.20 14.51 -13.14
N ASN A 321 25.29 13.78 -12.85
CA ASN A 321 26.04 13.03 -13.86
C ASN A 321 25.17 11.94 -14.51
N ILE A 322 24.52 11.12 -13.70
CA ILE A 322 23.67 10.03 -14.17
C ILE A 322 22.47 10.58 -14.94
N MET A 323 21.81 11.65 -14.46
CA MET A 323 20.66 12.25 -15.14
C MET A 323 21.03 12.77 -16.53
N ARG A 324 22.25 13.27 -16.71
CA ARG A 324 22.74 13.70 -18.02
C ARG A 324 22.94 12.52 -18.98
N GLU A 325 23.38 11.36 -18.47
CA GLU A 325 23.74 10.19 -19.25
C GLU A 325 22.58 9.15 -19.37
N LEU A 326 21.40 9.44 -18.80
CA LEU A 326 20.25 8.51 -18.74
C LEU A 326 19.74 8.04 -20.11
N SER A 327 20.04 8.74 -21.19
CA SER A 327 19.72 8.28 -22.56
C SER A 327 20.77 7.33 -23.16
N SER A 328 21.90 7.13 -22.49
CA SER A 328 23.09 6.45 -23.01
C SER A 328 23.33 5.14 -22.27
N PHE A 329 22.49 4.13 -22.52
CA PHE A 329 22.66 2.81 -21.93
C PHE A 329 23.58 1.90 -22.75
N ASP A 330 24.16 0.96 -22.05
CA ASP A 330 24.75 -0.28 -22.53
C ASP A 330 24.25 -1.42 -21.63
N TYR A 331 24.61 -2.65 -21.88
CA TYR A 331 24.24 -3.76 -21.01
C TYR A 331 25.34 -4.82 -20.90
N ASP A 332 25.55 -5.26 -19.68
CA ASP A 332 26.39 -6.41 -19.37
C ASP A 332 25.58 -7.69 -19.56
N LEU A 333 26.04 -8.60 -20.42
CA LEU A 333 25.36 -9.84 -20.70
C LEU A 333 25.86 -10.96 -19.77
N LYS A 334 24.98 -11.47 -18.92
CA LYS A 334 25.20 -12.65 -18.10
C LYS A 334 24.65 -13.89 -18.78
N ARG A 335 25.43 -14.98 -18.78
CA ARG A 335 25.04 -16.22 -19.46
C ARG A 335 24.20 -17.10 -18.54
N ILE A 336 23.08 -17.58 -19.07
CA ILE A 336 22.30 -18.62 -18.40
C ILE A 336 22.93 -19.96 -18.75
N ARG A 337 23.17 -20.79 -17.76
CA ARG A 337 23.82 -22.10 -17.88
C ARG A 337 22.90 -23.21 -17.42
N GLU A 338 23.06 -24.38 -18.01
CA GLU A 338 22.45 -25.62 -17.51
C GLU A 338 23.24 -26.16 -16.33
N TYR A 339 22.57 -26.50 -15.24
CA TYR A 339 23.21 -27.03 -14.05
C TYR A 339 23.76 -28.44 -14.30
N GLY A 340 24.94 -28.77 -13.78
CA GLY A 340 25.61 -30.05 -13.97
C GLY A 340 26.45 -30.16 -15.25
N THR A 341 25.95 -29.64 -16.38
CA THR A 341 26.71 -29.69 -17.67
C THR A 341 27.46 -28.39 -17.95
N ASN A 342 27.11 -27.30 -17.26
CA ASN A 342 27.61 -25.95 -17.52
C ASN A 342 27.42 -25.47 -18.99
N LYS A 343 26.57 -26.13 -19.74
CA LYS A 343 26.23 -25.74 -21.11
C LYS A 343 25.58 -24.37 -21.11
N VAL A 344 26.12 -23.47 -21.89
CA VAL A 344 25.58 -22.11 -22.05
C VAL A 344 24.37 -22.13 -22.98
N LEU A 345 23.26 -21.56 -22.54
CA LEU A 345 22.10 -21.35 -23.38
C LEU A 345 22.32 -20.19 -24.35
N SER A 346 21.55 -20.19 -25.44
CA SER A 346 21.52 -19.08 -26.39
C SER A 346 20.94 -17.77 -25.81
N ASN A 347 20.14 -17.90 -24.75
CA ASN A 347 19.53 -16.77 -24.07
C ASN A 347 20.49 -16.17 -23.04
N THR A 348 20.49 -14.86 -22.90
CA THR A 348 21.35 -14.13 -21.99
C THR A 348 20.55 -13.18 -21.12
N TYR A 349 21.04 -12.93 -19.93
CA TYR A 349 20.44 -11.99 -18.98
C TYR A 349 21.19 -10.66 -19.08
N ALA A 350 20.49 -9.57 -19.44
CA ALA A 350 21.09 -8.27 -19.62
C ALA A 350 20.87 -7.41 -18.35
N LYS A 351 21.97 -6.91 -17.81
CA LYS A 351 21.97 -5.90 -16.75
C LYS A 351 22.35 -4.57 -17.32
N TYR A 352 21.66 -3.52 -16.95
CA TYR A 352 21.95 -2.19 -17.44
C TYR A 352 23.33 -1.70 -16.99
N LYS A 353 23.96 -0.94 -17.86
CA LYS A 353 25.15 -0.16 -17.63
C LYS A 353 24.93 1.21 -18.25
N ILE A 354 25.21 2.27 -17.54
CA ILE A 354 25.12 3.63 -18.07
C ILE A 354 26.50 3.98 -18.61
N LYS A 355 26.57 4.41 -19.89
CA LYS A 355 27.85 4.81 -20.50
C LYS A 355 28.43 6.01 -19.75
N ASN A 356 29.76 6.06 -19.65
CA ASN A 356 30.50 7.15 -19.00
C ASN A 356 30.17 7.38 -17.52
N VAL A 357 29.53 6.41 -16.85
CA VAL A 357 29.21 6.47 -15.43
C VAL A 357 29.82 5.25 -14.73
N GLU A 358 30.50 5.49 -13.62
CA GLU A 358 31.05 4.39 -12.82
C GLU A 358 29.95 3.62 -12.10
N LYS A 359 30.18 2.31 -11.94
CA LYS A 359 29.24 1.44 -11.24
C LYS A 359 28.99 1.89 -9.80
N SER A 360 30.03 2.40 -9.12
CA SER A 360 29.98 2.95 -7.76
C SER A 360 29.04 4.16 -7.66
N GLU A 361 29.00 5.03 -8.65
CA GLU A 361 28.10 6.18 -8.72
C GLU A 361 26.63 5.71 -8.85
N VAL A 362 26.41 4.73 -9.74
CA VAL A 362 25.07 4.13 -9.91
C VAL A 362 24.61 3.44 -8.64
N GLU A 363 25.48 2.65 -8.00
CA GLU A 363 25.17 1.97 -6.74
C GLU A 363 24.83 2.97 -5.62
N ASN A 364 25.51 4.11 -5.57
CA ASN A 364 25.28 5.16 -4.59
C ASN A 364 23.83 5.70 -4.72
N ILE A 365 23.44 6.17 -5.91
CA ILE A 365 22.11 6.77 -6.07
C ILE A 365 20.96 5.75 -6.07
N THR A 366 21.21 4.50 -6.49
CA THR A 366 20.19 3.42 -6.48
C THR A 366 19.87 2.86 -5.10
N LYS A 367 20.53 3.33 -4.05
CA LYS A 367 20.05 3.20 -2.68
C LYS A 367 18.70 3.90 -2.51
N SER A 368 18.43 4.99 -3.23
CA SER A 368 17.12 5.61 -3.34
C SER A 368 16.22 4.80 -4.27
N ILE A 369 15.05 4.41 -3.79
CA ILE A 369 14.04 3.66 -4.57
C ILE A 369 13.62 4.48 -5.80
N TYR A 370 13.46 5.78 -5.64
CA TYR A 370 13.09 6.69 -6.73
C TYR A 370 14.08 6.63 -7.90
N TYR A 371 15.39 6.85 -7.65
CA TYR A 371 16.38 6.80 -8.73
C TYR A 371 16.55 5.40 -9.31
N LYS A 372 16.41 4.38 -8.48
CA LYS A 372 16.42 3.00 -8.94
C LYS A 372 15.27 2.70 -9.91
N ASN A 373 14.07 3.20 -9.63
CA ASN A 373 12.93 3.08 -10.54
C ASN A 373 13.14 3.89 -11.80
N LEU A 374 13.55 5.15 -11.66
CA LEU A 374 13.80 6.05 -12.78
C LEU A 374 14.81 5.47 -13.77
N ILE A 375 15.94 4.97 -13.28
CA ILE A 375 16.96 4.32 -14.14
C ILE A 375 16.36 3.08 -14.84
N ASN A 376 15.56 2.29 -14.13
CA ASN A 376 14.94 1.12 -14.73
C ASN A 376 13.93 1.50 -15.81
N ASP A 377 13.12 2.55 -15.60
CA ASP A 377 12.18 3.07 -16.61
C ASP A 377 12.89 3.46 -17.90
N PHE A 378 13.99 4.22 -17.77
CA PHE A 378 14.81 4.63 -18.91
C PHE A 378 15.49 3.45 -19.60
N PHE A 379 16.01 2.48 -18.83
CA PHE A 379 16.65 1.30 -19.40
C PHE A 379 15.66 0.42 -20.17
N VAL A 380 14.47 0.18 -19.62
CA VAL A 380 13.42 -0.60 -20.30
C VAL A 380 13.01 0.10 -21.61
N SER A 381 12.80 1.40 -21.57
CA SER A 381 12.48 2.20 -22.76
C SER A 381 13.59 2.13 -23.80
N TYR A 382 14.84 2.25 -23.37
CA TYR A 382 16.01 2.12 -24.24
C TYR A 382 16.05 0.75 -24.94
N VAL A 383 15.83 -0.33 -24.19
CA VAL A 383 15.82 -1.69 -24.77
C VAL A 383 14.65 -1.90 -25.73
N GLU A 384 13.46 -1.36 -25.41
CA GLU A 384 12.30 -1.40 -26.31
C GLU A 384 12.59 -0.79 -27.68
N GLU A 385 13.30 0.33 -27.69
CA GLU A 385 13.57 1.07 -28.93
C GLU A 385 14.75 0.53 -29.72
N HIS A 386 15.81 0.09 -29.03
CA HIS A 386 17.12 -0.16 -29.66
C HIS A 386 17.46 -1.64 -29.79
N TYR A 387 16.87 -2.57 -29.02
CA TYR A 387 17.20 -3.98 -29.11
C TYR A 387 16.51 -4.64 -30.31
N LYS A 388 17.29 -4.98 -31.34
CA LYS A 388 16.81 -5.58 -32.62
C LYS A 388 17.54 -6.87 -32.98
N GLU A 389 18.29 -7.45 -32.05
CA GLU A 389 19.01 -8.70 -32.32
C GLU A 389 18.07 -9.89 -32.42
N THR A 390 18.49 -10.94 -33.11
CA THR A 390 17.72 -12.20 -33.25
C THR A 390 17.76 -13.06 -32.01
N ARG A 391 18.76 -12.86 -31.14
CA ARG A 391 18.89 -13.59 -29.87
C ARG A 391 17.96 -12.99 -28.84
N ARG A 392 17.36 -13.85 -28.02
CA ARG A 392 16.51 -13.37 -26.92
C ARG A 392 17.34 -12.96 -25.72
N ILE A 393 16.97 -11.82 -25.12
CA ILE A 393 17.52 -11.38 -23.85
C ILE A 393 16.45 -11.34 -22.77
N PHE A 394 16.89 -11.50 -21.51
CA PHE A 394 16.10 -11.30 -20.32
C PHE A 394 16.52 -9.99 -19.68
N ILE A 395 15.59 -9.15 -19.29
CA ILE A 395 15.84 -7.93 -18.54
C ILE A 395 14.95 -7.84 -17.31
N ASP A 396 15.49 -7.30 -16.22
CA ASP A 396 14.69 -6.97 -15.04
C ASP A 396 13.87 -5.71 -15.30
N ILE A 397 12.56 -5.81 -15.10
CA ILE A 397 11.66 -4.68 -15.00
C ILE A 397 11.13 -4.62 -13.57
N ARG A 398 11.29 -3.48 -12.92
CA ARG A 398 10.78 -3.33 -11.57
C ARG A 398 9.25 -3.33 -11.56
N ASP A 399 8.69 -3.79 -10.43
CA ASP A 399 7.25 -3.86 -10.19
C ASP A 399 6.53 -2.52 -10.48
N GLU A 400 7.05 -1.40 -9.98
CA GLU A 400 6.49 -0.06 -10.25
C GLU A 400 6.63 0.35 -11.72
N THR A 401 7.81 0.13 -12.32
CA THR A 401 8.06 0.37 -13.74
C THR A 401 7.09 -0.43 -14.60
N PHE A 402 6.88 -1.71 -14.27
CA PHE A 402 5.95 -2.57 -15.00
C PHE A 402 4.51 -2.03 -14.96
N LEU A 403 4.04 -1.58 -13.80
CA LEU A 403 2.71 -0.98 -13.68
C LEU A 403 2.57 0.34 -14.44
N SER A 404 3.67 1.09 -14.60
CA SER A 404 3.70 2.37 -15.29
C SER A 404 3.74 2.21 -16.82
N ILE A 405 4.68 1.44 -17.34
CA ILE A 405 4.98 1.35 -18.78
C ILE A 405 4.69 -0.02 -19.40
N GLY A 406 4.27 -1.01 -18.61
CA GLY A 406 4.07 -2.39 -19.07
C GLY A 406 3.13 -2.53 -20.28
N HIS A 407 2.11 -1.66 -20.39
CA HIS A 407 1.20 -1.65 -21.52
C HIS A 407 1.85 -1.23 -22.87
N ASN A 408 3.03 -0.60 -22.79
CA ASN A 408 3.80 -0.16 -23.97
C ASN A 408 4.82 -1.20 -24.46
N LEU A 409 5.02 -2.30 -23.71
CA LEU A 409 5.99 -3.34 -24.07
C LEU A 409 5.55 -4.10 -25.33
N LYS A 410 6.40 -4.09 -26.35
CA LYS A 410 6.09 -4.67 -27.68
C LYS A 410 7.21 -5.55 -28.23
N ASN A 411 8.43 -5.44 -27.69
CA ASN A 411 9.58 -6.14 -28.22
C ASN A 411 9.55 -7.64 -27.88
N THR A 412 9.20 -8.47 -28.86
CA THR A 412 9.07 -9.94 -28.71
C THR A 412 10.39 -10.68 -28.53
N GLN A 413 11.53 -10.03 -28.79
CA GLN A 413 12.87 -10.58 -28.56
C GLN A 413 13.33 -10.40 -27.11
N VAL A 414 12.61 -9.61 -26.33
CA VAL A 414 12.89 -9.35 -24.93
C VAL A 414 11.93 -10.15 -24.05
N ALA A 415 12.47 -10.82 -23.04
CA ALA A 415 11.71 -11.40 -21.95
C ALA A 415 11.83 -10.48 -20.73
N TYR A 416 10.72 -9.87 -20.34
CA TYR A 416 10.66 -8.93 -19.23
C TYR A 416 10.43 -9.69 -17.93
N ILE A 417 11.38 -9.61 -17.02
CA ILE A 417 11.32 -10.29 -15.73
C ILE A 417 10.86 -9.28 -14.68
N ILE A 418 9.59 -9.36 -14.28
CA ILE A 418 9.00 -8.49 -13.27
C ILE A 418 9.64 -8.79 -11.92
N ASN A 419 10.41 -7.87 -11.43
CA ASN A 419 11.14 -7.99 -10.17
C ASN A 419 10.24 -7.51 -9.02
N ILE A 420 9.60 -8.45 -8.34
CA ILE A 420 8.71 -8.17 -7.20
C ILE A 420 9.55 -7.94 -5.95
N SER A 421 9.74 -6.67 -5.63
CA SER A 421 10.52 -6.24 -4.45
C SER A 421 9.69 -6.19 -3.16
N ASP A 422 8.39 -5.95 -3.27
CA ASP A 422 7.43 -5.88 -2.16
C ASP A 422 6.26 -6.83 -2.40
N ILE A 423 5.95 -7.65 -1.40
CA ILE A 423 4.82 -8.60 -1.45
C ILE A 423 3.46 -7.90 -1.66
N ASP A 424 3.35 -6.64 -1.23
CA ASP A 424 2.13 -5.84 -1.43
C ASP A 424 1.90 -5.47 -2.91
N MET A 425 2.91 -5.64 -3.77
CA MET A 425 2.82 -5.41 -5.21
C MET A 425 2.20 -6.59 -5.98
N ILE A 426 2.08 -7.76 -5.35
CA ILE A 426 1.52 -8.96 -5.99
C ILE A 426 0.11 -8.70 -6.54
N ASP A 427 -0.81 -8.17 -5.72
CA ASP A 427 -2.20 -7.95 -6.14
C ASP A 427 -2.34 -6.89 -7.25
N PRO A 428 -1.66 -5.71 -7.18
CA PRO A 428 -1.62 -4.77 -8.28
C PRO A 428 -1.10 -5.38 -9.58
N ILE A 429 0.00 -6.14 -9.52
CA ILE A 429 0.61 -6.79 -10.70
C ILE A 429 -0.34 -7.86 -11.27
N GLU A 430 -0.89 -8.72 -10.43
CA GLU A 430 -1.84 -9.75 -10.86
C GLU A 430 -3.05 -9.14 -11.57
N LYS A 431 -3.62 -8.09 -10.98
CA LYS A 431 -4.73 -7.35 -11.59
C LYS A 431 -4.34 -6.73 -12.93
N PHE A 432 -3.16 -6.11 -13.01
CA PHE A 432 -2.65 -5.50 -14.23
C PHE A 432 -2.43 -6.55 -15.34
N LEU A 433 -1.84 -7.71 -15.00
CA LEU A 433 -1.64 -8.83 -15.92
C LEU A 433 -2.96 -9.41 -16.44
N LYS A 434 -3.99 -9.53 -15.57
CA LYS A 434 -5.31 -10.03 -15.96
C LYS A 434 -6.12 -9.03 -16.80
N SER A 435 -5.88 -7.73 -16.65
CA SER A 435 -6.62 -6.68 -17.37
C SER A 435 -6.03 -6.32 -18.72
N ASN A 436 -4.81 -6.79 -19.04
CA ASN A 436 -4.10 -6.46 -20.27
C ASN A 436 -3.67 -7.74 -21.00
N ASN A 437 -3.74 -7.70 -22.33
CA ASN A 437 -3.22 -8.77 -23.18
C ASN A 437 -1.79 -8.41 -23.61
N PHE A 438 -0.82 -9.20 -23.19
CA PHE A 438 0.58 -9.00 -23.52
C PHE A 438 1.00 -9.92 -24.67
N ASN A 439 1.60 -9.33 -25.70
CA ASN A 439 2.21 -10.08 -26.82
C ASN A 439 3.70 -10.36 -26.59
N VAL A 440 4.24 -9.94 -25.44
CA VAL A 440 5.63 -10.14 -25.02
C VAL A 440 5.73 -11.28 -24.02
N ARG A 441 6.94 -11.81 -23.84
CA ARG A 441 7.20 -12.84 -22.82
C ARG A 441 7.43 -12.20 -21.48
N LEU A 442 6.66 -12.63 -20.49
CA LEU A 442 6.74 -12.13 -19.13
C LEU A 442 7.25 -13.23 -18.20
N GLY A 443 8.16 -12.87 -17.36
CA GLY A 443 8.61 -13.68 -16.23
C GLY A 443 8.46 -12.91 -14.91
N VAL A 444 8.70 -13.60 -13.81
CA VAL A 444 8.64 -13.02 -12.47
C VAL A 444 9.88 -13.40 -11.69
N LYS A 445 10.48 -12.43 -10.99
CA LYS A 445 11.62 -12.66 -10.08
C LYS A 445 11.15 -12.57 -8.64
N LEU A 446 11.47 -13.60 -7.86
CA LEU A 446 11.05 -13.76 -6.48
C LEU A 446 12.24 -13.63 -5.53
N HIS A 447 12.13 -12.70 -4.57
CA HIS A 447 13.10 -12.49 -3.48
C HIS A 447 12.73 -13.21 -2.18
N SER A 448 11.49 -13.64 -2.06
CA SER A 448 10.96 -14.44 -0.96
C SER A 448 9.94 -15.44 -1.49
N ILE A 449 9.66 -16.49 -0.74
CA ILE A 449 8.66 -17.49 -1.12
C ILE A 449 7.71 -17.69 0.06
N ASN A 450 6.40 -17.60 -0.21
CA ASN A 450 5.33 -17.83 0.75
C ASN A 450 4.05 -18.26 0.03
N GLU A 451 2.99 -18.56 0.76
CA GLU A 451 1.71 -19.04 0.22
C GLU A 451 1.11 -18.10 -0.83
N ARG A 452 1.15 -16.79 -0.59
CA ARG A 452 0.61 -15.78 -1.53
C ARG A 452 1.33 -15.80 -2.88
N ILE A 453 2.62 -16.13 -2.90
CA ILE A 453 3.40 -16.30 -4.13
C ILE A 453 2.97 -17.55 -4.90
N PHE A 454 2.64 -18.62 -4.21
CA PHE A 454 2.12 -19.83 -4.87
C PHE A 454 0.82 -19.54 -5.59
N ASP A 455 -0.12 -18.87 -4.93
CA ASP A 455 -1.39 -18.45 -5.54
C ASP A 455 -1.16 -17.54 -6.75
N PHE A 456 -0.25 -16.58 -6.62
CA PHE A 456 0.12 -15.69 -7.71
C PHE A 456 0.69 -16.45 -8.93
N VAL A 457 1.63 -17.37 -8.72
CA VAL A 457 2.23 -18.16 -9.80
C VAL A 457 1.18 -19.05 -10.48
N MET A 458 0.26 -19.62 -9.71
CA MET A 458 -0.85 -20.42 -10.25
C MET A 458 -1.83 -19.58 -11.08
N ASN A 459 -2.11 -18.37 -10.65
CA ASN A 459 -3.07 -17.49 -11.31
C ASN A 459 -2.50 -16.81 -12.57
N VAL A 460 -1.23 -16.37 -12.51
CA VAL A 460 -0.57 -15.60 -13.58
C VAL A 460 0.06 -16.49 -14.64
N LYS A 461 0.57 -17.67 -14.24
CA LYS A 461 1.28 -18.62 -15.11
C LYS A 461 2.38 -17.95 -15.95
N PRO A 462 3.40 -17.37 -15.32
CA PRO A 462 4.45 -16.65 -16.03
C PRO A 462 5.23 -17.58 -16.96
N ASN A 463 5.78 -17.06 -18.05
CA ASN A 463 6.65 -17.86 -18.95
C ASN A 463 7.95 -18.28 -18.26
N PHE A 464 8.47 -17.44 -17.37
CA PHE A 464 9.72 -17.65 -16.65
C PHE A 464 9.55 -17.30 -15.17
N LEU A 465 10.18 -18.11 -14.32
CA LEU A 465 10.29 -17.84 -12.89
C LEU A 465 11.76 -17.72 -12.55
N VAL A 466 12.20 -16.57 -12.08
CA VAL A 466 13.57 -16.34 -11.63
C VAL A 466 13.59 -16.31 -10.10
N ILE A 467 14.41 -17.14 -9.51
CA ILE A 467 14.62 -17.20 -8.07
C ILE A 467 15.84 -16.38 -7.73
N ALA A 468 15.69 -15.37 -6.91
CA ALA A 468 16.76 -14.44 -6.56
C ALA A 468 17.88 -15.11 -5.74
N LYS A 469 19.04 -14.50 -5.79
CA LYS A 469 20.30 -15.04 -5.19
C LYS A 469 20.19 -15.36 -3.71
N GLU A 470 19.38 -14.61 -2.96
CA GLU A 470 19.19 -14.81 -1.51
C GLU A 470 18.60 -16.18 -1.19
N ILE A 471 17.76 -16.69 -2.09
CA ILE A 471 17.17 -18.02 -2.01
C ILE A 471 18.11 -19.05 -2.63
N GLY A 472 18.69 -18.73 -3.80
CA GLY A 472 19.56 -19.62 -4.56
C GLY A 472 20.80 -20.07 -3.78
N ILE A 473 21.49 -19.16 -3.10
CA ILE A 473 22.64 -19.47 -2.24
C ILE A 473 22.25 -20.42 -1.10
N ASN A 474 21.04 -20.28 -0.57
CA ASN A 474 20.52 -21.05 0.56
C ASN A 474 19.54 -22.15 0.12
N ILE A 475 19.69 -22.67 -1.08
CA ILE A 475 18.79 -23.69 -1.66
C ILE A 475 18.67 -24.95 -0.81
N SER A 476 19.73 -25.34 -0.11
CA SER A 476 19.78 -26.49 0.77
C SER A 476 19.14 -26.27 2.14
N ASN A 477 18.73 -25.03 2.46
CA ASN A 477 17.98 -24.77 3.68
C ASN A 477 16.61 -25.45 3.58
N GLU A 478 16.19 -26.15 4.63
CA GLU A 478 14.96 -26.97 4.66
C GLU A 478 13.72 -26.19 4.17
N LYS A 479 13.53 -24.96 4.64
CA LYS A 479 12.42 -24.12 4.24
C LYS A 479 12.47 -23.78 2.74
N ASN A 480 13.63 -23.35 2.25
CA ASN A 480 13.81 -23.00 0.84
C ASN A 480 13.63 -24.22 -0.05
N TYR A 481 14.21 -25.33 0.36
CA TYR A 481 14.09 -26.62 -0.33
C TYR A 481 12.62 -27.05 -0.50
N LEU A 482 11.84 -27.04 0.58
CA LEU A 482 10.41 -27.40 0.53
C LEU A 482 9.61 -26.46 -0.39
N TYR A 483 9.83 -25.16 -0.27
CA TYR A 483 9.15 -24.17 -1.09
C TYR A 483 9.53 -24.28 -2.56
N LEU A 484 10.81 -24.44 -2.88
CA LEU A 484 11.26 -24.63 -4.26
C LEU A 484 10.76 -25.94 -4.86
N SER A 485 10.69 -27.01 -4.06
CA SER A 485 10.12 -28.29 -4.51
C SER A 485 8.64 -28.14 -4.88
N TYR A 486 7.88 -27.38 -4.09
CA TYR A 486 6.49 -27.10 -4.40
C TYR A 486 6.33 -26.16 -5.62
N LEU A 487 7.15 -25.11 -5.73
CA LEU A 487 7.19 -24.26 -6.92
C LEU A 487 7.54 -25.06 -8.19
N ASN A 488 8.50 -26.01 -8.09
CA ASN A 488 8.82 -26.88 -9.21
C ASN A 488 7.62 -27.71 -9.66
N TYR A 489 6.86 -28.24 -8.71
CA TYR A 489 5.61 -28.95 -9.02
C TYR A 489 4.61 -28.05 -9.76
N LEU A 490 4.39 -26.82 -9.28
CA LEU A 490 3.50 -25.84 -9.93
C LEU A 490 4.01 -25.42 -11.31
N ASN A 491 5.32 -25.23 -11.46
CA ASN A 491 5.94 -24.88 -12.73
C ASN A 491 5.77 -25.98 -13.79
N ASN A 492 5.87 -27.23 -13.39
CA ASN A 492 5.63 -28.37 -14.29
C ASN A 492 4.18 -28.42 -14.78
N LEU A 493 3.22 -28.08 -13.90
CA LEU A 493 1.79 -27.97 -14.29
C LEU A 493 1.55 -26.82 -15.27
N ASN A 494 2.27 -25.72 -15.13
CA ASN A 494 2.07 -24.49 -15.90
C ASN A 494 3.02 -24.36 -17.12
N HIS A 495 3.94 -25.31 -17.32
CA HIS A 495 5.02 -25.25 -18.32
C HIS A 495 5.90 -24.00 -18.17
N THR A 496 6.14 -23.56 -16.92
CA THR A 496 6.98 -22.41 -16.57
C THR A 496 8.44 -22.84 -16.46
N ASN A 497 9.37 -22.11 -17.10
CA ASN A 497 10.80 -22.36 -16.94
C ASN A 497 11.35 -21.63 -15.72
N MET A 498 12.09 -22.36 -14.85
CA MET A 498 12.70 -21.80 -13.65
C MET A 498 14.19 -21.57 -13.84
N ILE A 499 14.67 -20.39 -13.44
CA ILE A 499 16.08 -19.99 -13.42
C ILE A 499 16.42 -19.60 -11.99
N ILE A 500 17.50 -20.16 -11.42
CA ILE A 500 17.92 -19.86 -10.04
C ILE A 500 19.25 -19.10 -10.07
N GLU A 501 19.33 -17.98 -9.38
CA GLU A 501 20.54 -17.17 -9.29
C GLU A 501 21.50 -17.71 -8.23
N ASN A 502 22.80 -17.69 -8.52
CA ASN A 502 23.90 -17.96 -7.58
C ASN A 502 23.77 -19.30 -6.81
N VAL A 503 23.55 -20.37 -7.53
CA VAL A 503 23.43 -21.72 -6.94
C VAL A 503 24.81 -22.25 -6.57
N PRO A 504 24.98 -22.95 -5.41
CA PRO A 504 26.22 -23.67 -5.08
C PRO A 504 26.58 -24.69 -6.14
N ALA A 505 27.89 -24.83 -6.43
CA ALA A 505 28.36 -25.70 -7.50
C ALA A 505 28.14 -27.20 -7.19
N ASN A 506 28.17 -27.61 -5.91
CA ASN A 506 28.11 -28.99 -5.48
C ASN A 506 26.86 -29.21 -4.61
N LEU A 507 25.73 -29.43 -5.25
CA LEU A 507 24.49 -29.79 -4.56
C LEU A 507 24.26 -31.31 -4.63
N GLU A 508 23.62 -31.86 -3.62
CA GLU A 508 23.14 -33.25 -3.64
C GLU A 508 22.15 -33.45 -4.80
N GLU A 509 22.27 -34.58 -5.49
CA GLU A 509 21.41 -34.92 -6.64
C GLU A 509 19.92 -34.87 -6.29
N ASN A 510 19.57 -35.26 -5.07
CA ASN A 510 18.20 -35.22 -4.56
C ASN A 510 17.64 -33.79 -4.48
N ILE A 511 18.46 -32.82 -4.06
CA ILE A 511 18.09 -31.41 -4.02
C ILE A 511 17.84 -30.89 -5.44
N VAL A 512 18.78 -31.18 -6.36
CA VAL A 512 18.68 -30.75 -7.76
C VAL A 512 17.40 -31.29 -8.40
N LYS A 513 17.11 -32.58 -8.22
CA LYS A 513 15.95 -33.25 -8.81
C LYS A 513 14.62 -32.69 -8.25
N LYS A 514 14.50 -32.53 -6.94
CA LYS A 514 13.25 -32.12 -6.31
C LYS A 514 12.97 -30.63 -6.50
N THR A 515 13.99 -29.78 -6.44
CA THR A 515 13.82 -28.33 -6.68
C THR A 515 13.67 -27.99 -8.16
N GLY A 516 13.89 -28.94 -9.08
CA GLY A 516 13.81 -28.73 -10.52
C GLY A 516 14.89 -27.79 -11.05
N LEU A 517 16.04 -27.74 -10.38
CA LEU A 517 17.16 -26.91 -10.79
C LEU A 517 17.72 -27.40 -12.14
N THR A 518 17.30 -26.72 -13.22
CA THR A 518 17.78 -27.00 -14.57
C THR A 518 18.68 -25.88 -15.05
N TYR A 519 18.29 -24.62 -14.80
CA TYR A 519 19.00 -23.45 -15.29
C TYR A 519 19.43 -22.56 -14.14
N TRP A 520 20.64 -22.03 -14.24
CA TRP A 520 21.17 -21.11 -13.26
C TRP A 520 21.87 -19.89 -13.90
N LEU A 521 21.95 -18.82 -13.15
CA LEU A 521 22.57 -17.57 -13.52
C LEU A 521 23.58 -17.17 -12.44
N GLU A 522 24.80 -16.90 -12.86
CA GLU A 522 25.84 -16.30 -12.01
C GLU A 522 25.69 -14.79 -12.01
N ASN A 523 25.59 -14.21 -10.83
CA ASN A 523 25.29 -12.79 -10.67
C ASN A 523 26.52 -11.96 -10.39
#